data_0f0efe01e8e3a14965a27c46d741926b
#
_entry.id   0f0efe01e8e3a14965a27c46d741926b
#
_cell.length_a   1.000
_cell.length_b   1.000
_cell.length_c   1.000
_cell.angle_alpha   90.00
_cell.angle_beta   90.00
_cell.angle_gamma   90.00
#
_symmetry.space_group_name_H-M   'P 1'
#
loop_
_entity.id
_entity.type
_entity.pdbx_description
1 polymer ?
#
loop_
_entity_poly.entity_id
_entity_poly.type
_entity_poly.pdbx_seq_one_letter_code
_entity_poly.pdbx_strand_id
1 'polypeptide(L)'
;MVGKTKVGAASPMGFILGFGIVSMLMDIVYEAALSVQGPLLYSVGATAAVVGLVSGLGEATSLAGRLASGPAADRSGRYWTFALLGYAATGLAVPAMGFAGSVLGVSFLIVFERFGKSLRTPSRDAMLSHAASRVGRG
;
A
#
# COMPACT_ATOMS: atom_id res chain seq x y z
N MET A 1 -27.20 1.24 -32.64
CA MET A 1 -27.50 0.63 -31.31
C MET A 1 -26.19 0.02 -30.76
N VAL A 2 -25.48 0.76 -29.94
CA VAL A 2 -24.27 0.25 -29.29
C VAL A 2 -24.74 -0.42 -27.99
N GLY A 3 -24.62 -1.74 -27.95
CA GLY A 3 -24.97 -2.53 -26.78
C GLY A 3 -24.12 -2.11 -25.59
N LYS A 4 -24.73 -1.55 -24.55
CA LYS A 4 -24.15 -1.40 -23.23
C LYS A 4 -23.92 -2.81 -22.68
N THR A 5 -22.73 -3.34 -22.84
CA THR A 5 -22.25 -4.46 -22.03
C THR A 5 -22.32 -4.00 -20.56
N LYS A 6 -23.34 -4.45 -19.87
CA LYS A 6 -23.41 -4.42 -18.41
C LYS A 6 -22.32 -5.36 -17.90
N VAL A 7 -21.10 -4.87 -17.77
CA VAL A 7 -20.16 -5.45 -16.84
C VAL A 7 -20.85 -5.34 -15.49
N GLY A 8 -21.15 -6.47 -14.87
CA GLY A 8 -21.94 -6.55 -13.66
C GLY A 8 -21.44 -5.56 -12.62
N ALA A 9 -22.17 -4.49 -12.39
CA ALA A 9 -21.89 -3.54 -11.35
C ALA A 9 -22.00 -4.31 -10.02
N ALA A 10 -20.86 -4.64 -9.41
CA ALA A 10 -20.84 -5.18 -8.06
C ALA A 10 -21.69 -4.26 -7.19
N SER A 11 -22.60 -4.82 -6.40
CA SER A 11 -23.36 -4.01 -5.46
C SER A 11 -22.39 -3.23 -4.56
N PRO A 12 -22.72 -2.02 -4.07
CA PRO A 12 -21.82 -1.26 -3.20
C PRO A 12 -21.32 -2.09 -2.01
N MET A 13 -22.15 -2.95 -1.47
CA MET A 13 -21.78 -3.89 -0.40
C MET A 13 -20.79 -4.96 -0.90
N GLY A 14 -20.98 -5.52 -2.09
CA GLY A 14 -20.05 -6.49 -2.69
C GLY A 14 -18.69 -5.86 -2.97
N PHE A 15 -18.64 -4.59 -3.39
CA PHE A 15 -17.41 -3.84 -3.54
C PHE A 15 -16.69 -3.65 -2.19
N ILE A 16 -17.40 -3.23 -1.15
CA ILE A 16 -16.84 -3.02 0.20
C ILE A 16 -16.25 -4.32 0.73
N LEU A 17 -16.97 -5.43 0.63
CA LEU A 17 -16.51 -6.74 1.11
C LEU A 17 -15.29 -7.22 0.32
N GLY A 18 -15.36 -7.23 -1.01
CA GLY A 18 -14.27 -7.70 -1.87
C GLY A 18 -13.00 -6.86 -1.71
N PHE A 19 -13.14 -5.55 -1.77
CA PHE A 19 -12.01 -4.62 -1.61
C PHE A 19 -11.47 -4.63 -0.18
N GLY A 20 -12.34 -4.81 0.82
CA GLY A 20 -11.96 -4.98 2.22
C GLY A 20 -11.10 -6.23 2.44
N ILE A 21 -11.47 -7.38 1.84
CA ILE A 21 -10.69 -8.62 1.91
C ILE A 21 -9.32 -8.44 1.29
N VAL A 22 -9.23 -7.85 0.08
CA VAL A 22 -7.94 -7.56 -0.57
C VAL A 22 -7.08 -6.66 0.29
N SER A 23 -7.66 -5.60 0.86
CA SER A 23 -6.95 -4.69 1.76
C SER A 23 -6.43 -5.40 3.00
N MET A 24 -7.23 -6.25 3.62
CA MET A 24 -6.85 -7.04 4.79
C MET A 24 -5.68 -7.99 4.47
N LEU A 25 -5.74 -8.70 3.33
CA LEU A 25 -4.65 -9.59 2.92
C LEU A 25 -3.34 -8.82 2.70
N MET A 26 -3.41 -7.65 2.07
CA MET A 26 -2.24 -6.80 1.86
C MET A 26 -1.72 -6.19 3.16
N ASP A 27 -2.58 -5.91 4.12
CA ASP A 27 -2.16 -5.44 5.44
C ASP A 27 -1.48 -6.58 6.24
N ILE A 28 -1.94 -7.84 6.11
CA ILE A 28 -1.25 -9.01 6.67
C ILE A 28 0.15 -9.16 6.07
N VAL A 29 0.30 -9.04 4.74
CA VAL A 29 1.60 -9.08 4.06
C VAL A 29 2.52 -7.97 4.59
N TYR A 30 1.98 -6.78 4.74
CA TYR A 30 2.72 -5.62 5.27
C TYR A 30 3.20 -5.85 6.71
N GLU A 31 2.31 -6.29 7.61
CA GLU A 31 2.67 -6.54 9.02
C GLU A 31 3.67 -7.70 9.16
N ALA A 32 3.51 -8.75 8.35
CA ALA A 32 4.48 -9.84 8.28
C ALA A 32 5.86 -9.34 7.83
N ALA A 33 5.92 -8.50 6.78
CA ALA A 33 7.16 -7.90 6.31
C ALA A 33 7.81 -7.03 7.39
N LEU A 34 7.02 -6.22 8.11
CA LEU A 34 7.49 -5.41 9.24
C LEU A 34 8.21 -6.24 10.30
N SER A 35 7.63 -7.38 10.66
CA SER A 35 8.17 -8.26 11.69
C SER A 35 9.54 -8.83 11.34
N VAL A 36 9.82 -9.02 10.04
CA VAL A 36 11.08 -9.63 9.57
C VAL A 36 12.11 -8.62 9.05
N GLN A 37 11.75 -7.36 8.83
CA GLN A 37 12.66 -6.34 8.26
C GLN A 37 13.91 -6.11 9.13
N GLY A 38 13.75 -6.03 10.45
CA GLY A 38 14.86 -5.89 11.40
C GLY A 38 15.81 -7.08 11.34
N PRO A 39 15.34 -8.32 11.62
CA PRO A 39 16.15 -9.53 11.47
C PRO A 39 16.80 -9.67 10.08
N LEU A 40 16.10 -9.33 9.01
CA LEU A 40 16.65 -9.37 7.65
C LEU A 40 17.81 -8.38 7.48
N LEU A 41 17.66 -7.15 7.94
CA LEU A 41 18.73 -6.15 7.91
C LEU A 41 19.96 -6.62 8.70
N TYR A 42 19.76 -7.21 9.88
CA TYR A 42 20.85 -7.80 10.65
C TYR A 42 21.55 -8.94 9.91
N SER A 43 20.81 -9.80 9.23
CA SER A 43 21.37 -10.95 8.49
C SER A 43 22.27 -10.53 7.33
N VAL A 44 22.03 -9.37 6.74
CA VAL A 44 22.87 -8.80 5.67
C VAL A 44 23.96 -7.85 6.21
N GLY A 45 24.14 -7.78 7.54
CA GLY A 45 25.24 -7.05 8.18
C GLY A 45 24.92 -5.62 8.65
N ALA A 46 23.63 -5.25 8.75
CA ALA A 46 23.28 -3.93 9.29
C ALA A 46 23.50 -3.87 10.80
N THR A 47 23.90 -2.70 11.30
CA THR A 47 23.97 -2.41 12.73
C THR A 47 22.61 -1.94 13.26
N ALA A 48 22.42 -1.96 14.59
CA ALA A 48 21.19 -1.48 15.22
C ALA A 48 20.89 -0.01 14.85
N ALA A 49 21.92 0.82 14.72
CA ALA A 49 21.79 2.21 14.27
C ALA A 49 21.20 2.31 12.84
N VAL A 50 21.69 1.46 11.93
CA VAL A 50 21.18 1.40 10.55
C VAL A 50 19.74 0.92 10.52
N VAL A 51 19.39 -0.11 11.30
CA VAL A 51 18.01 -0.59 11.41
C VAL A 51 17.08 0.51 11.90
N GLY A 52 17.45 1.23 12.95
CA GLY A 52 16.69 2.38 13.46
C GLY A 52 16.53 3.51 12.45
N LEU A 53 17.62 3.85 11.73
CA LEU A 53 17.61 4.88 10.70
C LEU A 53 16.67 4.50 9.53
N VAL A 54 16.79 3.27 9.02
CA VAL A 54 15.95 2.77 7.91
C VAL A 54 14.48 2.73 8.31
N SER A 55 14.17 2.27 9.52
CA SER A 55 12.80 2.27 10.05
C SER A 55 12.25 3.69 10.17
N GLY A 56 13.02 4.62 10.72
CA GLY A 56 12.63 6.03 10.84
C GLY A 56 12.42 6.71 9.49
N LEU A 57 13.32 6.50 8.53
CA LEU A 57 13.17 7.00 7.16
C LEU A 57 11.93 6.39 6.47
N GLY A 58 11.67 5.12 6.69
CA GLY A 58 10.48 4.45 6.18
C GLY A 58 9.19 5.10 6.70
N GLU A 59 9.09 5.31 8.01
CA GLU A 59 7.94 5.98 8.61
C GLU A 59 7.79 7.43 8.13
N ALA A 60 8.87 8.18 8.07
CA ALA A 60 8.87 9.54 7.53
C ALA A 60 8.38 9.57 6.08
N THR A 61 8.85 8.64 5.24
CA THR A 61 8.40 8.48 3.85
C THR A 61 6.92 8.14 3.78
N SER A 62 6.43 7.26 4.65
CA SER A 62 5.01 6.88 4.71
C SER A 62 4.13 8.08 5.07
N LEU A 63 4.51 8.87 6.08
CA LEU A 63 3.77 10.05 6.50
C LEU A 63 3.78 11.16 5.44
N ALA A 64 4.96 11.53 4.94
CA ALA A 64 5.11 12.54 3.90
C ALA A 64 4.36 12.13 2.62
N GLY A 65 4.48 10.87 2.24
CA GLY A 65 3.79 10.32 1.08
C GLY A 65 2.27 10.39 1.20
N ARG A 66 1.68 10.12 2.36
CA ARG A 66 0.23 10.26 2.60
C ARG A 66 -0.24 11.71 2.49
N LEU A 67 0.53 12.65 3.03
CA LEU A 67 0.23 14.08 2.93
C LEU A 67 0.23 14.58 1.48
N ALA A 68 1.06 14.00 0.63
CA ALA A 68 1.14 14.35 -0.79
C ALA A 68 0.14 13.57 -1.65
N SER A 69 0.01 12.25 -1.44
CA SER A 69 -0.80 11.36 -2.30
C SER A 69 -2.30 11.56 -2.09
N GLY A 70 -2.77 11.88 -0.88
CA GLY A 70 -4.17 12.16 -0.62
C GLY A 70 -4.69 13.31 -1.49
N PRO A 71 -4.18 14.54 -1.33
CA PRO A 71 -4.57 15.66 -2.19
C PRO A 71 -4.33 15.44 -3.69
N ALA A 72 -3.29 14.70 -4.07
CA ALA A 72 -3.02 14.37 -5.47
C ALA A 72 -4.07 13.43 -6.05
N ALA A 73 -4.50 12.42 -5.29
CA ALA A 73 -5.58 11.52 -5.68
C ALA A 73 -6.93 12.26 -5.78
N ASP A 74 -7.22 13.13 -4.82
CA ASP A 74 -8.45 13.93 -4.79
C ASP A 74 -8.53 14.88 -5.99
N ARG A 75 -7.44 15.59 -6.29
CA ARG A 75 -7.39 16.52 -7.43
C ARG A 75 -7.46 15.82 -8.78
N SER A 76 -6.85 14.64 -8.91
CA SER A 76 -6.84 13.89 -10.16
C SER A 76 -8.07 12.99 -10.36
N GLY A 77 -8.79 12.67 -9.29
CA GLY A 77 -9.88 11.69 -9.28
C GLY A 77 -9.44 10.25 -9.59
N ARG A 78 -8.13 9.99 -9.63
CA ARG A 78 -7.56 8.70 -10.05
C ARG A 78 -7.25 7.77 -8.88
N TYR A 79 -8.18 7.57 -7.99
CA TYR A 79 -8.00 6.73 -6.79
C TYR A 79 -7.53 5.30 -7.12
N TRP A 80 -8.07 4.68 -8.18
CA TRP A 80 -7.66 3.36 -8.62
C TRP A 80 -6.20 3.28 -9.03
N THR A 81 -5.70 4.28 -9.75
CA THR A 81 -4.29 4.33 -10.18
C THR A 81 -3.36 4.38 -8.99
N PHE A 82 -3.64 5.25 -8.02
CA PHE A 82 -2.83 5.37 -6.80
C PHE A 82 -2.90 4.08 -5.96
N ALA A 83 -4.09 3.49 -5.80
CA ALA A 83 -4.25 2.24 -5.07
C ALA A 83 -3.48 1.09 -5.74
N LEU A 84 -3.63 0.89 -7.05
CA LEU A 84 -2.95 -0.18 -7.79
C LEU A 84 -1.43 -0.01 -7.78
N LEU A 85 -0.91 1.21 -7.95
CA LEU A 85 0.53 1.49 -7.85
C LEU A 85 1.05 1.17 -6.45
N GLY A 86 0.31 1.55 -5.41
CA GLY A 86 0.68 1.24 -4.04
C GLY A 86 0.68 -0.26 -3.73
N TYR A 87 -0.33 -1.00 -4.20
CA TYR A 87 -0.39 -2.46 -4.07
C TYR A 87 0.72 -3.16 -4.86
N ALA A 88 0.98 -2.71 -6.09
CA ALA A 88 2.06 -3.26 -6.91
C ALA A 88 3.43 -3.01 -6.25
N ALA A 89 3.67 -1.82 -5.73
CA ALA A 89 4.91 -1.47 -5.04
C ALA A 89 5.15 -2.40 -3.83
N THR A 90 4.15 -2.58 -2.96
CA THR A 90 4.24 -3.50 -1.82
C THR A 90 4.41 -4.95 -2.28
N GLY A 91 3.60 -5.41 -3.24
CA GLY A 91 3.64 -6.78 -3.75
C GLY A 91 4.94 -7.16 -4.45
N LEU A 92 5.66 -6.19 -5.02
CA LEU A 92 6.98 -6.41 -5.62
C LEU A 92 8.11 -6.24 -4.60
N ALA A 93 8.04 -5.23 -3.74
CA ALA A 93 9.11 -4.93 -2.78
C ALA A 93 9.29 -6.04 -1.74
N VAL A 94 8.19 -6.59 -1.20
CA VAL A 94 8.27 -7.59 -0.14
C VAL A 94 8.99 -8.87 -0.59
N PRO A 95 8.62 -9.52 -1.71
CA PRO A 95 9.39 -10.66 -2.21
C PRO A 95 10.82 -10.30 -2.61
N ALA A 96 11.03 -9.11 -3.20
CA ALA A 96 12.35 -8.65 -3.61
C ALA A 96 13.32 -8.49 -2.43
N MET A 97 12.84 -8.16 -1.24
CA MET A 97 13.66 -8.10 -0.02
C MET A 97 14.33 -9.45 0.29
N GLY A 98 13.66 -10.57 0.01
CA GLY A 98 14.21 -11.91 0.23
C GLY A 98 15.37 -12.25 -0.70
N PHE A 99 15.52 -11.56 -1.83
CA PHE A 99 16.62 -11.74 -2.79
C PHE A 99 17.71 -10.67 -2.63
N ALA A 100 17.49 -9.64 -1.84
CA ALA A 100 18.46 -8.58 -1.65
C ALA A 100 19.56 -9.02 -0.68
N GLY A 101 20.78 -9.19 -1.20
CA GLY A 101 21.96 -9.63 -0.43
C GLY A 101 22.79 -8.49 0.19
N SER A 102 22.29 -7.26 0.26
CA SER A 102 23.05 -6.12 0.79
C SER A 102 22.19 -5.22 1.66
N VAL A 103 22.82 -4.59 2.65
CA VAL A 103 22.16 -3.60 3.54
C VAL A 103 21.48 -2.49 2.73
N LEU A 104 22.17 -1.97 1.71
CA LEU A 104 21.63 -0.89 0.88
C LEU A 104 20.40 -1.35 0.08
N GLY A 105 20.44 -2.54 -0.51
CA GLY A 105 19.34 -3.11 -1.28
C GLY A 105 18.10 -3.34 -0.41
N VAL A 106 18.25 -3.96 0.75
CA VAL A 106 17.16 -4.18 1.70
C VAL A 106 16.60 -2.85 2.20
N SER A 107 17.46 -1.90 2.57
CA SER A 107 17.04 -0.57 3.03
C SER A 107 16.22 0.18 1.98
N PHE A 108 16.66 0.17 0.72
CA PHE A 108 15.94 0.79 -0.38
C PHE A 108 14.55 0.17 -0.57
N LEU A 109 14.46 -1.16 -0.55
CA LEU A 109 13.20 -1.87 -0.71
C LEU A 109 12.23 -1.60 0.45
N ILE A 110 12.72 -1.48 1.69
CA ILE A 110 11.91 -1.09 2.84
C ILE A 110 11.31 0.31 2.64
N VAL A 111 12.12 1.30 2.29
CA VAL A 111 11.63 2.67 2.06
C VAL A 111 10.67 2.72 0.87
N PHE A 112 10.97 1.97 -0.21
CA PHE A 112 10.10 1.88 -1.38
C PHE A 112 8.73 1.23 -1.06
N GLU A 113 8.71 0.19 -0.23
CA GLU A 113 7.47 -0.44 0.26
C GLU A 113 6.64 0.56 1.08
N ARG A 114 7.28 1.35 1.97
CA ARG A 114 6.61 2.41 2.75
C ARG A 114 6.00 3.50 1.85
N PHE A 115 6.70 3.86 0.79
CA PHE A 115 6.17 4.76 -0.21
C PHE A 115 4.93 4.15 -0.90
N GLY A 116 4.97 2.87 -1.28
CA GLY A 116 3.81 2.15 -1.83
C GLY A 116 2.60 2.19 -0.89
N LYS A 117 2.81 1.93 0.40
CA LYS A 117 1.75 2.04 1.42
C LYS A 117 1.14 3.44 1.48
N SER A 118 1.97 4.47 1.36
CA SER A 118 1.52 5.87 1.39
C SER A 118 0.60 6.25 0.22
N LEU A 119 0.78 5.62 -0.94
CA LEU A 119 -0.08 5.83 -2.12
C LEU A 119 -1.44 5.12 -1.97
N ARG A 120 -1.43 3.85 -1.51
CA ARG A 120 -2.64 3.04 -1.45
C ARG A 120 -3.60 3.44 -0.34
N THR A 121 -3.09 3.85 0.83
CA THR A 121 -3.92 4.08 2.03
C THR A 121 -4.96 5.17 1.83
N PRO A 122 -4.63 6.44 1.46
CA PRO A 122 -5.65 7.47 1.29
C PRO A 122 -6.61 7.16 0.14
N SER A 123 -6.13 6.58 -0.94
CA SER A 123 -6.97 6.23 -2.08
C SER A 123 -7.97 5.11 -1.76
N ARG A 124 -7.53 4.08 -1.00
CA ARG A 124 -8.39 3.01 -0.48
C ARG A 124 -9.49 3.59 0.41
N ASP A 125 -9.12 4.42 1.37
CA ASP A 125 -10.04 4.97 2.36
C ASP A 125 -11.08 5.88 1.69
N ALA A 126 -10.68 6.67 0.71
CA ALA A 126 -11.61 7.48 -0.10
C ALA A 126 -12.61 6.61 -0.87
N MET A 127 -12.15 5.55 -1.55
CA MET A 127 -13.03 4.65 -2.30
C MET A 127 -14.01 3.90 -1.39
N LEU A 128 -13.56 3.43 -0.23
CA LEU A 128 -14.43 2.76 0.75
C LEU A 128 -15.46 3.73 1.33
N SER A 129 -15.05 4.97 1.66
CA SER A 129 -15.97 6.02 2.14
C SER A 129 -17.05 6.34 1.10
N HIS A 130 -16.68 6.49 -0.17
CA HIS A 130 -17.64 6.70 -1.26
C HIS A 130 -18.62 5.53 -1.41
N ALA A 131 -18.15 4.29 -1.31
CA ALA A 131 -19.01 3.11 -1.38
C ALA A 131 -19.95 3.02 -0.18
N ALA A 132 -19.45 3.29 1.04
CA ALA A 132 -20.23 3.28 2.27
C ALA A 132 -21.34 4.33 2.26
N SER A 133 -21.09 5.53 1.73
CA SER A 133 -22.08 6.60 1.63
C SER A 133 -23.25 6.23 0.71
N ARG A 134 -23.07 5.31 -0.23
CA ARG A 134 -24.13 4.77 -1.11
C ARG A 134 -24.97 3.70 -0.43
N VAL A 135 -24.38 2.94 0.49
CA VAL A 135 -25.09 1.90 1.27
C VAL A 135 -25.97 2.53 2.36
N GLY A 136 -25.48 3.59 3.01
CA GLY A 136 -26.19 4.27 4.10
C GLY A 136 -27.34 5.17 3.66
N ARG A 137 -27.65 5.29 2.36
CA ARG A 137 -28.75 6.08 1.80
C ARG A 137 -29.91 5.22 1.25
N GLY A 138 -29.88 3.93 1.50
CA GLY A 138 -30.92 2.99 1.10
C GLY A 138 -31.89 2.67 2.24
#